data_597e4ab711cf77dd2236dc92ad47b247
#
_entry.id   597e4ab711cf77dd2236dc92ad47b247
#
_cell.length_a   1.000
_cell.length_b   1.000
_cell.length_c   1.000
_cell.angle_alpha   90.00
_cell.angle_beta   90.00
_cell.angle_gamma   90.00
#
_symmetry.space_group_name_H-M   'P 1'
#
loop_
_entity.id
_entity.type
_entity.pdbx_description
1 polymer ?
#
loop_
_entity_poly.entity_id
_entity_poly.type
_entity_poly.pdbx_seq_one_letter_code
_entity_poly.pdbx_strand_id
1 'polypeptide(L)'
;MTNTSSKLKKLYVIGNGFDLWHGIPSSYREFKSFVREHDHDLFDAVETYLGADEDWSDLESALASIDVDSVIEDMDHFMVSYAADDWSDAYHHDFQYEVEGVVQRLSATLRSLFAKWIRQLAIPNRFSAGKRLRSINTNGLFLTFNYTATLRERYGVPNTNVLHIHGCADQEDSDLILGHAWNPQTRRSLNDREDIEEIDTRLMEANRILDGYFSATFKPSEQLIQRNHQFFDRLRNIQEVCVLGHSLSDVDTPYFKALLAVPSVSSARWSIACRSDSD
;
A
#
# COMPACT_ATOMS: atom_id res chain seq x y z
N MET A 1 23.68 40.34 -20.76
CA MET A 1 22.99 39.17 -21.28
C MET A 1 23.29 38.02 -20.33
N THR A 2 22.46 37.84 -19.33
CA THR A 2 22.62 36.73 -18.36
C THR A 2 22.14 35.46 -19.00
N ASN A 3 23.09 34.56 -19.29
CA ASN A 3 22.88 33.27 -19.84
C ASN A 3 22.20 32.41 -18.77
N THR A 4 20.87 32.46 -18.66
CA THR A 4 20.05 31.54 -17.85
C THR A 4 20.07 30.21 -18.59
N SER A 5 21.14 29.45 -18.36
CA SER A 5 21.14 28.01 -18.66
C SER A 5 19.86 27.44 -18.03
N SER A 6 18.85 27.15 -18.83
CA SER A 6 17.61 26.55 -18.40
C SER A 6 17.98 25.17 -17.83
N LYS A 7 18.11 25.11 -16.48
CA LYS A 7 18.35 23.83 -15.79
C LYS A 7 17.24 22.91 -16.22
N LEU A 8 17.60 21.79 -16.87
CA LEU A 8 16.70 20.71 -17.25
C LEU A 8 15.79 20.39 -16.05
N LYS A 9 14.48 20.52 -16.26
CA LYS A 9 13.52 20.17 -15.21
C LYS A 9 13.39 18.66 -15.16
N LYS A 10 13.70 18.10 -14.00
CA LYS A 10 13.71 16.64 -13.77
C LYS A 10 12.59 16.25 -12.81
N LEU A 11 11.96 15.12 -13.13
CA LEU A 11 11.10 14.38 -12.23
C LEU A 11 11.82 13.11 -11.79
N TYR A 12 11.81 12.86 -10.51
CA TYR A 12 12.25 11.60 -9.93
C TYR A 12 11.02 10.84 -9.43
N VAL A 13 10.91 9.57 -9.83
CA VAL A 13 9.92 8.62 -9.32
C VAL A 13 10.68 7.64 -8.44
N ILE A 14 10.34 7.63 -7.16
CA ILE A 14 11.11 6.90 -6.14
C ILE A 14 10.25 5.79 -5.56
N GLY A 15 10.75 4.56 -5.59
CA GLY A 15 10.13 3.40 -4.95
C GLY A 15 11.02 2.80 -3.87
N ASN A 16 10.53 1.74 -3.22
CA ASN A 16 11.14 1.14 -2.02
C ASN A 16 12.59 0.66 -2.22
N GLY A 17 12.95 0.22 -3.42
CA GLY A 17 14.33 -0.14 -3.75
C GLY A 17 15.34 0.98 -3.52
N PHE A 18 14.90 2.25 -3.53
CA PHE A 18 15.76 3.38 -3.17
C PHE A 18 16.14 3.34 -1.69
N ASP A 19 15.20 3.08 -0.79
CA ASP A 19 15.47 2.97 0.64
C ASP A 19 16.34 1.73 0.94
N LEU A 20 16.02 0.60 0.33
CA LEU A 20 16.81 -0.63 0.45
C LEU A 20 18.26 -0.44 -0.02
N TRP A 21 18.47 0.29 -1.14
CA TRP A 21 19.80 0.65 -1.60
C TRP A 21 20.59 1.44 -0.56
N HIS A 22 19.92 2.28 0.21
CA HIS A 22 20.52 3.09 1.28
C HIS A 22 20.65 2.36 2.61
N GLY A 23 20.26 1.08 2.66
CA GLY A 23 20.38 0.25 3.86
C GLY A 23 19.28 0.48 4.90
N ILE A 24 18.14 1.03 4.46
CA ILE A 24 16.93 1.13 5.30
C ILE A 24 16.17 -0.18 5.15
N PRO A 25 15.87 -0.92 6.22
CA PRO A 25 15.21 -2.23 6.17
C PRO A 25 13.70 -2.07 5.97
N SER A 26 13.31 -1.56 4.80
CA SER A 26 11.93 -1.21 4.44
C SER A 26 11.25 -2.25 3.55
N SER A 27 11.76 -3.50 3.49
CA SER A 27 11.13 -4.57 2.71
C SER A 27 9.91 -5.15 3.42
N TYR A 28 8.95 -5.69 2.67
CA TYR A 28 7.83 -6.41 3.26
C TYR A 28 8.26 -7.67 4.03
N ARG A 29 9.40 -8.28 3.70
CA ARG A 29 10.01 -9.35 4.52
C ARG A 29 10.32 -8.88 5.95
N GLU A 30 10.87 -7.67 6.09
CA GLU A 30 11.13 -7.08 7.42
C GLU A 30 9.82 -6.74 8.13
N PHE A 31 8.81 -6.27 7.39
CA PHE A 31 7.48 -6.06 7.95
C PHE A 31 6.84 -7.38 8.41
N LYS A 32 6.91 -8.45 7.61
CA LYS A 32 6.47 -9.80 8.01
C LYS A 32 7.10 -10.24 9.33
N SER A 33 8.42 -10.05 9.45
CA SER A 33 9.14 -10.38 10.68
C SER A 33 8.64 -9.55 11.86
N PHE A 34 8.42 -8.26 11.65
CA PHE A 34 7.88 -7.37 12.66
C PHE A 34 6.46 -7.77 13.10
N VAL A 35 5.58 -8.11 12.18
CA VAL A 35 4.22 -8.59 12.49
C VAL A 35 4.29 -9.85 13.32
N ARG A 36 5.10 -10.83 12.91
CA ARG A 36 5.26 -12.10 13.64
C ARG A 36 5.73 -11.91 15.08
N GLU A 37 6.56 -10.88 15.35
CA GLU A 37 7.06 -10.59 16.70
C GLU A 37 6.06 -9.82 17.57
N HIS A 38 5.14 -9.05 16.96
CA HIS A 38 4.29 -8.11 17.68
C HIS A 38 2.82 -8.50 17.73
N ASP A 39 2.34 -9.33 16.79
CA ASP A 39 0.95 -9.73 16.67
C ASP A 39 0.85 -11.07 15.92
N HIS A 40 0.88 -12.18 16.67
CA HIS A 40 0.80 -13.53 16.10
C HIS A 40 -0.54 -13.78 15.42
N ASP A 41 -1.64 -13.29 15.99
CA ASP A 41 -2.97 -13.50 15.42
C ASP A 41 -3.10 -12.80 14.07
N LEU A 42 -2.53 -11.61 13.91
CA LEU A 42 -2.46 -10.93 12.63
C LEU A 42 -1.56 -11.68 11.65
N PHE A 43 -0.40 -12.16 12.12
CA PHE A 43 0.50 -12.94 11.27
C PHE A 43 -0.21 -14.18 10.71
N ASP A 44 -0.86 -14.95 11.57
CA ASP A 44 -1.58 -16.16 11.20
C ASP A 44 -2.75 -15.85 10.26
N ALA A 45 -3.48 -14.76 10.49
CA ALA A 45 -4.56 -14.34 9.60
C ALA A 45 -4.07 -13.96 8.19
N VAL A 46 -2.91 -13.28 8.07
CA VAL A 46 -2.31 -12.97 6.76
C VAL A 46 -1.86 -14.25 6.05
N GLU A 47 -1.16 -15.15 6.75
CA GLU A 47 -0.69 -16.42 6.17
C GLU A 47 -1.85 -17.34 5.75
N THR A 48 -2.97 -17.32 6.51
CA THR A 48 -4.11 -18.20 6.25
C THR A 48 -5.02 -17.64 5.15
N TYR A 49 -5.35 -16.35 5.18
CA TYR A 49 -6.45 -15.83 4.38
C TYR A 49 -6.04 -14.94 3.21
N LEU A 50 -4.80 -14.43 3.14
CA LEU A 50 -4.40 -13.53 2.05
C LEU A 50 -3.59 -14.19 0.94
N GLY A 51 -3.00 -15.36 1.18
CA GLY A 51 -2.19 -16.05 0.17
C GLY A 51 -0.99 -15.22 -0.32
N ALA A 52 -0.44 -14.35 0.53
CA ALA A 52 0.75 -13.57 0.23
C ALA A 52 1.97 -14.49 0.00
N ASP A 53 2.94 -14.05 -0.81
CA ASP A 53 4.15 -14.81 -1.05
C ASP A 53 5.00 -15.00 0.23
N GLU A 54 6.02 -15.88 0.16
CA GLU A 54 6.85 -16.23 1.32
C GLU A 54 7.44 -15.01 2.04
N ASP A 55 7.75 -13.95 1.32
CA ASP A 55 8.34 -12.70 1.83
C ASP A 55 7.35 -11.54 1.97
N TRP A 56 6.08 -11.77 1.72
CA TRP A 56 5.03 -10.75 1.61
C TRP A 56 5.32 -9.65 0.58
N SER A 57 6.19 -9.93 -0.39
CA SER A 57 6.59 -8.90 -1.37
C SER A 57 5.42 -8.43 -2.25
N ASP A 58 4.36 -9.23 -2.33
CA ASP A 58 3.11 -8.97 -3.04
C ASP A 58 1.94 -8.58 -2.12
N LEU A 59 2.19 -8.27 -0.84
CA LEU A 59 1.16 -8.02 0.18
C LEU A 59 0.07 -7.05 -0.29
N GLU A 60 0.43 -5.96 -0.95
CA GLU A 60 -0.57 -5.00 -1.47
C GLU A 60 -1.50 -5.63 -2.51
N SER A 61 -1.01 -6.55 -3.32
CA SER A 61 -1.83 -7.30 -4.28
C SER A 61 -2.65 -8.37 -3.56
N ALA A 62 -2.07 -9.07 -2.60
CA ALA A 62 -2.71 -10.10 -1.81
C ALA A 62 -3.92 -9.58 -1.02
N LEU A 63 -3.88 -8.30 -0.59
CA LEU A 63 -5.03 -7.64 0.04
C LEU A 63 -6.29 -7.60 -0.84
N ALA A 64 -6.16 -7.76 -2.17
CA ALA A 64 -7.31 -7.86 -3.08
C ALA A 64 -7.92 -9.26 -3.15
N SER A 65 -7.29 -10.26 -2.53
CA SER A 65 -7.55 -11.69 -2.78
C SER A 65 -7.77 -12.46 -1.48
N ILE A 66 -8.51 -11.88 -0.52
CA ILE A 66 -8.88 -12.61 0.70
C ILE A 66 -9.66 -13.89 0.34
N ASP A 67 -9.28 -15.01 0.94
CA ASP A 67 -9.98 -16.28 0.83
C ASP A 67 -11.23 -16.25 1.73
N VAL A 68 -12.33 -15.79 1.13
CA VAL A 68 -13.63 -15.64 1.80
C VAL A 68 -14.17 -17.00 2.26
N ASP A 69 -13.98 -18.03 1.45
CA ASP A 69 -14.51 -19.37 1.75
C ASP A 69 -13.81 -19.95 2.98
N SER A 70 -12.49 -19.83 3.07
CA SER A 70 -11.73 -20.24 4.26
C SER A 70 -12.12 -19.44 5.51
N VAL A 71 -12.36 -18.12 5.42
CA VAL A 71 -12.83 -17.35 6.57
C VAL A 71 -14.18 -17.85 7.06
N ILE A 72 -15.12 -18.14 6.16
CA ILE A 72 -16.45 -18.64 6.52
C ILE A 72 -16.35 -20.03 7.12
N GLU A 73 -15.57 -20.93 6.51
CA GLU A 73 -15.40 -22.32 6.97
C GLU A 73 -14.76 -22.39 8.37
N ASP A 74 -13.73 -21.61 8.62
CA ASP A 74 -13.06 -21.58 9.93
C ASP A 74 -13.96 -21.03 11.04
N MET A 75 -14.89 -20.13 10.71
CA MET A 75 -15.81 -19.51 11.67
C MET A 75 -17.16 -20.25 11.77
N ASP A 76 -17.43 -21.24 10.91
CA ASP A 76 -18.71 -21.97 10.86
C ASP A 76 -19.13 -22.58 12.21
N HIS A 77 -18.16 -23.02 13.02
CA HIS A 77 -18.43 -23.58 14.34
C HIS A 77 -19.08 -22.60 15.34
N PHE A 78 -19.06 -21.28 15.07
CA PHE A 78 -19.82 -20.29 15.81
C PHE A 78 -21.28 -20.17 15.36
N MET A 79 -21.68 -20.82 14.27
CA MET A 79 -23.08 -20.88 13.83
C MET A 79 -23.85 -21.98 14.58
N VAL A 80 -24.07 -21.79 15.86
CA VAL A 80 -24.86 -22.72 16.65
C VAL A 80 -26.26 -22.90 16.05
N SER A 81 -26.73 -24.17 15.94
CA SER A 81 -28.05 -24.47 15.41
C SER A 81 -29.17 -23.82 16.23
N TYR A 82 -30.15 -23.20 15.58
CA TYR A 82 -31.36 -22.68 16.24
C TYR A 82 -32.15 -23.74 17.00
N ALA A 83 -31.93 -25.02 16.69
CA ALA A 83 -32.57 -26.16 17.35
C ALA A 83 -31.72 -26.72 18.51
N ALA A 84 -30.58 -26.13 18.85
CA ALA A 84 -29.77 -26.59 19.98
C ALA A 84 -30.44 -26.28 21.30
N ASP A 85 -30.37 -27.22 22.26
CA ASP A 85 -31.02 -27.09 23.58
C ASP A 85 -30.48 -25.90 24.41
N ASP A 86 -29.24 -25.50 24.16
CA ASP A 86 -28.53 -24.40 24.81
C ASP A 86 -28.51 -23.13 23.97
N TRP A 87 -29.27 -23.05 22.86
CA TRP A 87 -29.32 -21.88 22.01
C TRP A 87 -29.83 -20.63 22.77
N SER A 88 -29.16 -19.53 22.58
CA SER A 88 -29.58 -18.21 23.13
C SER A 88 -29.34 -17.10 22.09
N ASP A 89 -30.05 -15.99 22.25
CA ASP A 89 -29.89 -14.81 21.39
C ASP A 89 -28.42 -14.28 21.37
N ALA A 90 -27.63 -14.55 22.39
CA ALA A 90 -26.21 -14.18 22.42
C ALA A 90 -25.42 -14.88 21.31
N TYR A 91 -25.67 -16.15 21.05
CA TYR A 91 -24.98 -16.92 19.99
C TYR A 91 -25.37 -16.50 18.57
N HIS A 92 -26.46 -15.75 18.42
CA HIS A 92 -26.90 -15.29 17.10
C HIS A 92 -25.87 -14.40 16.41
N HIS A 93 -25.06 -13.67 17.18
CA HIS A 93 -24.09 -12.71 16.64
C HIS A 93 -22.63 -13.16 16.72
N ASP A 94 -22.34 -14.31 17.35
CA ASP A 94 -20.97 -14.76 17.56
C ASP A 94 -20.23 -14.98 16.24
N PHE A 95 -20.89 -15.61 15.27
CA PHE A 95 -20.32 -15.84 13.93
C PHE A 95 -19.94 -14.53 13.23
N GLN A 96 -20.86 -13.55 13.21
CA GLN A 96 -20.59 -12.26 12.59
C GLN A 96 -19.47 -11.50 13.31
N TYR A 97 -19.42 -11.58 14.63
CA TYR A 97 -18.40 -10.95 15.44
C TYR A 97 -17.00 -11.51 15.13
N GLU A 98 -16.88 -12.83 14.98
CA GLU A 98 -15.61 -13.47 14.64
C GLU A 98 -15.16 -13.11 13.21
N VAL A 99 -16.07 -13.12 12.24
CA VAL A 99 -15.80 -12.67 10.87
C VAL A 99 -15.37 -11.21 10.84
N GLU A 100 -16.04 -10.33 11.61
CA GLU A 100 -15.65 -8.92 11.75
C GLU A 100 -14.26 -8.78 12.38
N GLY A 101 -13.93 -9.64 13.36
CA GLY A 101 -12.60 -9.72 13.96
C GLY A 101 -11.50 -10.00 12.92
N VAL A 102 -11.72 -10.95 12.01
CA VAL A 102 -10.79 -11.24 10.90
C VAL A 102 -10.66 -10.04 9.98
N VAL A 103 -11.77 -9.42 9.57
CA VAL A 103 -11.76 -8.24 8.68
C VAL A 103 -11.03 -7.06 9.32
N GLN A 104 -11.28 -6.76 10.59
CA GLN A 104 -10.58 -5.69 11.31
C GLN A 104 -9.09 -5.98 11.42
N ARG A 105 -8.71 -7.23 11.69
CA ARG A 105 -7.32 -7.67 11.80
C ARG A 105 -6.58 -7.45 10.48
N LEU A 106 -7.14 -7.92 9.37
CA LEU A 106 -6.54 -7.82 8.03
C LEU A 106 -6.66 -6.42 7.39
N SER A 107 -7.38 -5.49 7.99
CA SER A 107 -7.53 -4.12 7.48
C SER A 107 -6.94 -3.08 8.44
N ALA A 108 -7.67 -2.70 9.48
CA ALA A 108 -7.30 -1.61 10.37
C ALA A 108 -6.07 -1.94 11.22
N THR A 109 -6.00 -3.17 11.79
CA THR A 109 -4.87 -3.61 12.63
C THR A 109 -3.60 -3.75 11.80
N LEU A 110 -3.67 -4.39 10.63
CA LEU A 110 -2.53 -4.51 9.70
C LEU A 110 -1.96 -3.13 9.34
N ARG A 111 -2.82 -2.18 8.98
CA ARG A 111 -2.43 -0.81 8.62
C ARG A 111 -1.81 -0.04 9.79
N SER A 112 -2.39 -0.20 10.99
CA SER A 112 -1.87 0.40 12.21
C SER A 112 -0.47 -0.14 12.54
N LEU A 113 -0.28 -1.45 12.43
CA LEU A 113 0.99 -2.09 12.70
C LEU A 113 2.04 -1.75 11.63
N PHE A 114 1.63 -1.64 10.37
CA PHE A 114 2.47 -1.13 9.29
C PHE A 114 2.96 0.30 9.58
N ALA A 115 2.05 1.19 9.97
CA ALA A 115 2.40 2.57 10.32
C ALA A 115 3.36 2.63 11.52
N LYS A 116 3.15 1.78 12.54
CA LYS A 116 4.03 1.66 13.69
C LYS A 116 5.43 1.19 13.28
N TRP A 117 5.51 0.16 12.42
CA TRP A 117 6.76 -0.37 11.92
C TRP A 117 7.55 0.66 11.10
N ILE A 118 6.91 1.29 10.10
CA ILE A 118 7.57 2.29 9.24
C ILE A 118 8.13 3.47 10.05
N ARG A 119 7.40 3.93 11.08
CA ARG A 119 7.84 5.03 11.94
C ARG A 119 9.08 4.69 12.79
N GLN A 120 9.35 3.41 12.99
CA GLN A 120 10.53 2.94 13.74
C GLN A 120 11.76 2.76 12.87
N LEU A 121 11.61 2.79 11.53
CA LEU A 121 12.73 2.59 10.62
C LEU A 121 13.76 3.72 10.75
N ALA A 122 14.97 3.35 11.16
CA ALA A 122 16.07 4.29 11.27
C ALA A 122 16.66 4.63 9.89
N ILE A 123 16.69 5.91 9.55
CA ILE A 123 17.40 6.39 8.37
C ILE A 123 18.89 6.56 8.77
N PRO A 124 19.83 5.79 8.18
CA PRO A 124 21.23 5.83 8.58
C PRO A 124 21.80 7.25 8.49
N ASN A 125 22.51 7.71 9.51
CA ASN A 125 23.13 9.04 9.57
C ASN A 125 24.16 9.27 8.47
N ARG A 126 24.82 8.20 8.00
CA ARG A 126 25.74 8.21 6.88
C ARG A 126 25.47 6.98 6.02
N PHE A 127 25.39 7.17 4.73
CA PHE A 127 25.35 6.03 3.81
C PHE A 127 26.77 5.44 3.68
N SER A 128 26.83 4.12 3.49
CA SER A 128 28.05 3.43 3.13
C SER A 128 28.70 4.05 1.89
N ALA A 129 30.01 3.96 1.76
CA ALA A 129 30.74 4.53 0.63
C ALA A 129 30.14 4.03 -0.71
N GLY A 130 29.83 4.97 -1.61
CA GLY A 130 29.23 4.67 -2.92
C GLY A 130 27.71 4.55 -2.93
N LYS A 131 27.03 4.46 -1.78
CA LYS A 131 25.55 4.35 -1.74
C LYS A 131 24.83 5.67 -2.00
N ARG A 132 25.49 6.82 -1.77
CA ARG A 132 24.88 8.12 -2.08
C ARG A 132 24.89 8.39 -3.58
N LEU A 133 23.72 8.59 -4.18
CA LEU A 133 23.56 8.91 -5.59
C LEU A 133 23.91 10.39 -5.85
N ARG A 134 25.05 10.63 -6.48
CA ARG A 134 25.55 12.00 -6.77
C ARG A 134 24.76 12.70 -7.88
N SER A 135 24.00 11.96 -8.68
CA SER A 135 23.23 12.48 -9.82
C SER A 135 21.90 13.10 -9.44
N ILE A 136 21.49 12.98 -8.16
CA ILE A 136 20.23 13.57 -7.68
C ILE A 136 20.35 15.11 -7.67
N ASN A 137 19.48 15.76 -8.45
CA ASN A 137 19.31 17.21 -8.44
C ASN A 137 18.21 17.60 -7.46
N THR A 138 18.57 18.15 -6.32
CA THR A 138 17.64 18.54 -5.24
C THR A 138 16.62 19.61 -5.64
N ASN A 139 16.85 20.32 -6.75
CA ASN A 139 15.88 21.26 -7.32
C ASN A 139 14.85 20.59 -8.26
N GLY A 140 14.95 19.28 -8.49
CA GLY A 140 13.96 18.49 -9.24
C GLY A 140 12.67 18.31 -8.45
N LEU A 141 11.65 17.74 -9.09
CA LEU A 141 10.43 17.29 -8.45
C LEU A 141 10.54 15.80 -8.14
N PHE A 142 9.97 15.37 -7.03
CA PHE A 142 10.04 14.00 -6.56
C PHE A 142 8.64 13.50 -6.25
N LEU A 143 8.22 12.46 -6.98
CA LEU A 143 7.08 11.63 -6.62
C LEU A 143 7.64 10.38 -5.93
N THR A 144 7.35 10.21 -4.66
CA THR A 144 7.82 9.05 -3.91
C THR A 144 6.68 8.20 -3.40
N PHE A 145 6.84 6.89 -3.57
CA PHE A 145 5.99 5.85 -3.02
C PHE A 145 6.49 5.37 -1.65
N ASN A 146 7.69 5.84 -1.25
CA ASN A 146 8.26 5.52 0.05
C ASN A 146 7.64 6.38 1.15
N TYR A 147 7.52 5.79 2.30
CA TYR A 147 6.98 6.43 3.51
C TYR A 147 8.06 7.17 4.33
N THR A 148 9.34 6.97 4.01
CA THR A 148 10.48 7.51 4.77
C THR A 148 10.87 8.90 4.30
N ALA A 149 11.43 9.71 5.20
CA ALA A 149 11.93 11.05 4.90
C ALA A 149 13.34 11.09 4.28
N THR A 150 13.82 9.98 3.70
CA THR A 150 15.20 9.82 3.19
C THR A 150 15.63 10.92 2.24
N LEU A 151 14.77 11.35 1.32
CA LEU A 151 15.07 12.44 0.36
C LEU A 151 15.36 13.75 1.07
N ARG A 152 14.57 14.11 2.09
CA ARG A 152 14.76 15.33 2.87
C ARG A 152 15.98 15.22 3.75
N GLU A 153 16.09 14.16 4.55
CA GLU A 153 17.10 14.06 5.58
C GLU A 153 18.51 13.83 5.06
N ARG A 154 18.63 13.09 3.96
CA ARG A 154 19.95 12.66 3.46
C ARG A 154 20.38 13.37 2.18
N TYR A 155 19.44 13.89 1.43
CA TYR A 155 19.72 14.63 0.21
C TYR A 155 19.47 16.13 0.32
N GLY A 156 18.74 16.57 1.36
CA GLY A 156 18.38 17.97 1.55
C GLY A 156 17.38 18.45 0.51
N VAL A 157 16.55 17.56 -0.02
CA VAL A 157 15.49 17.93 -0.95
C VAL A 157 14.43 18.74 -0.18
N PRO A 158 14.05 19.94 -0.65
CA PRO A 158 13.00 20.73 -0.01
C PRO A 158 11.66 19.98 0.00
N ASN A 159 10.91 20.03 1.11
CA ASN A 159 9.59 19.41 1.22
C ASN A 159 8.63 19.84 0.11
N THR A 160 8.72 21.11 -0.34
CA THR A 160 7.90 21.62 -1.44
C THR A 160 8.14 20.92 -2.77
N ASN A 161 9.24 20.18 -2.91
CA ASN A 161 9.59 19.45 -4.13
C ASN A 161 9.28 17.95 -4.03
N VAL A 162 8.86 17.46 -2.87
CA VAL A 162 8.56 16.04 -2.64
C VAL A 162 7.07 15.84 -2.46
N LEU A 163 6.50 14.90 -3.19
CA LEU A 163 5.17 14.37 -2.92
C LEU A 163 5.32 12.93 -2.44
N HIS A 164 5.03 12.69 -1.16
CA HIS A 164 4.81 11.35 -0.61
C HIS A 164 3.36 10.95 -0.92
N ILE A 165 3.15 10.21 -2.02
CA ILE A 165 1.79 9.93 -2.52
C ILE A 165 1.00 9.01 -1.57
N HIS A 166 1.69 8.21 -0.78
CA HIS A 166 1.11 7.29 0.21
C HIS A 166 1.28 7.77 1.67
N GLY A 167 1.66 9.03 1.86
CA GLY A 167 1.94 9.58 3.19
C GLY A 167 3.42 9.48 3.59
N CYS A 168 3.79 10.18 4.66
CA CYS A 168 5.15 10.22 5.19
C CYS A 168 5.15 9.91 6.68
N ALA A 169 5.98 8.96 7.09
CA ALA A 169 6.01 8.40 8.45
C ALA A 169 6.45 9.39 9.54
N ASP A 170 7.19 10.44 9.18
CA ASP A 170 7.62 11.49 10.11
C ASP A 170 6.54 12.55 10.40
N GLN A 171 5.42 12.48 9.71
CA GLN A 171 4.25 13.30 9.97
C GLN A 171 3.25 12.47 10.77
N GLU A 172 3.13 12.73 12.07
CA GLU A 172 2.26 11.96 12.99
C GLU A 172 0.80 11.93 12.54
N ASP A 173 0.31 13.03 11.97
CA ASP A 173 -1.05 13.16 11.45
C ASP A 173 -1.21 12.61 10.02
N SER A 174 -0.15 12.08 9.40
CA SER A 174 -0.24 11.53 8.05
C SER A 174 -0.83 10.13 8.07
N ASP A 175 -1.95 9.94 7.39
CA ASP A 175 -2.47 8.62 7.08
C ASP A 175 -1.52 7.91 6.12
N LEU A 176 -0.91 6.83 6.58
CA LEU A 176 -0.09 5.98 5.71
C LEU A 176 -1.02 5.02 4.95
N ILE A 177 -0.94 5.08 3.62
CA ILE A 177 -1.84 4.35 2.73
C ILE A 177 -1.20 3.03 2.33
N LEU A 178 -1.76 1.94 2.81
CA LEU A 178 -1.44 0.56 2.44
C LEU A 178 -2.71 -0.09 1.92
N GLY A 179 -2.66 -0.73 0.75
CA GLY A 179 -3.84 -1.40 0.20
C GLY A 179 -3.71 -1.76 -1.28
N HIS A 180 -4.71 -2.46 -1.78
CA HIS A 180 -4.79 -2.88 -3.18
C HIS A 180 -5.34 -1.78 -4.11
N ALA A 181 -5.04 -1.88 -5.42
CA ALA A 181 -5.48 -0.88 -6.41
C ALA A 181 -6.84 -1.17 -7.05
N TRP A 182 -7.40 -2.33 -6.79
CA TRP A 182 -8.63 -2.78 -7.42
C TRP A 182 -9.85 -2.04 -6.83
N ASN A 183 -10.70 -1.48 -7.69
CA ASN A 183 -11.86 -0.69 -7.24
C ASN A 183 -13.00 -1.61 -6.73
N PRO A 184 -13.30 -1.61 -5.42
CA PRO A 184 -14.31 -2.49 -4.83
C PRO A 184 -15.73 -2.21 -5.33
N GLN A 185 -16.02 -1.01 -5.87
CA GLN A 185 -17.33 -0.69 -6.45
C GLN A 185 -17.66 -1.48 -7.72
N THR A 186 -16.66 -2.08 -8.36
CA THR A 186 -16.85 -2.92 -9.56
C THR A 186 -17.09 -4.38 -9.22
N ARG A 187 -17.02 -4.76 -7.93
CA ARG A 187 -17.25 -6.12 -7.48
C ARG A 187 -18.74 -6.41 -7.30
N ARG A 188 -19.15 -7.62 -7.69
CA ARG A 188 -20.43 -8.18 -7.22
C ARG A 188 -20.36 -8.43 -5.72
N SER A 189 -21.42 -8.09 -5.00
CA SER A 189 -21.55 -8.46 -3.58
C SER A 189 -21.54 -9.99 -3.43
N LEU A 190 -21.01 -10.50 -2.34
CA LEU A 190 -21.09 -11.91 -1.98
C LEU A 190 -22.54 -12.40 -1.82
N ASN A 191 -23.46 -11.46 -1.56
CA ASN A 191 -24.89 -11.72 -1.48
C ASN A 191 -25.63 -11.60 -2.82
N ASP A 192 -24.94 -11.24 -3.90
CA ASP A 192 -25.53 -11.20 -5.25
C ASP A 192 -25.46 -12.59 -5.90
N ARG A 193 -26.31 -13.49 -5.42
CA ARG A 193 -26.38 -14.91 -5.78
C ARG A 193 -27.84 -15.37 -5.92
N GLU A 194 -28.05 -16.39 -6.72
CA GLU A 194 -29.40 -16.87 -7.08
C GLU A 194 -30.14 -17.53 -5.90
N ASP A 195 -29.41 -18.13 -4.98
CA ASP A 195 -29.93 -18.86 -3.81
C ASP A 195 -30.02 -17.99 -2.53
N ILE A 196 -30.01 -16.65 -2.67
CA ILE A 196 -29.97 -15.71 -1.54
C ILE A 196 -31.12 -15.89 -0.54
N GLU A 197 -32.31 -16.34 -1.02
CA GLU A 197 -33.47 -16.56 -0.17
C GLU A 197 -33.38 -17.85 0.65
N GLU A 198 -32.45 -18.75 0.30
CA GLU A 198 -32.27 -20.05 0.93
C GLU A 198 -31.12 -20.07 1.96
N ILE A 199 -30.27 -19.04 1.97
CA ILE A 199 -29.11 -19.00 2.86
C ILE A 199 -29.46 -18.40 4.23
N ASP A 200 -28.71 -18.83 5.25
CA ASP A 200 -28.83 -18.32 6.63
C ASP A 200 -28.57 -16.80 6.67
N THR A 201 -29.38 -16.07 7.41
CA THR A 201 -29.27 -14.61 7.56
C THR A 201 -27.93 -14.22 8.19
N ARG A 202 -27.36 -15.05 9.08
CA ARG A 202 -26.03 -14.84 9.66
C ARG A 202 -24.95 -14.88 8.61
N LEU A 203 -25.04 -15.79 7.63
CA LEU A 203 -24.11 -15.83 6.49
C LEU A 203 -24.28 -14.62 5.60
N MET A 204 -25.50 -14.13 5.37
CA MET A 204 -25.71 -12.89 4.63
C MET A 204 -25.05 -11.68 5.30
N GLU A 205 -25.09 -11.60 6.62
CA GLU A 205 -24.46 -10.53 7.39
C GLU A 205 -22.92 -10.66 7.34
N ALA A 206 -22.37 -11.87 7.49
CA ALA A 206 -20.94 -12.12 7.33
C ALA A 206 -20.45 -11.75 5.92
N ASN A 207 -21.19 -12.07 4.88
CA ASN A 207 -20.90 -11.66 3.51
C ASN A 207 -20.84 -10.12 3.35
N ARG A 208 -21.71 -9.37 4.03
CA ARG A 208 -21.64 -7.89 4.03
C ARG A 208 -20.38 -7.37 4.72
N ILE A 209 -19.98 -7.99 5.82
CA ILE A 209 -18.74 -7.66 6.53
C ILE A 209 -17.54 -7.91 5.62
N LEU A 210 -17.49 -9.06 4.95
CA LEU A 210 -16.44 -9.43 3.99
C LEU A 210 -16.44 -8.53 2.74
N ASP A 211 -17.60 -8.12 2.24
CA ASP A 211 -17.67 -7.10 1.17
C ASP A 211 -17.07 -5.75 1.64
N GLY A 212 -17.29 -5.39 2.93
CA GLY A 212 -16.70 -4.21 3.56
C GLY A 212 -15.18 -4.24 3.63
N TYR A 213 -14.56 -5.43 3.74
CA TYR A 213 -13.11 -5.60 3.76
C TYR A 213 -12.44 -5.00 2.53
N PHE A 214 -12.97 -5.26 1.32
CA PHE A 214 -12.38 -4.75 0.08
C PHE A 214 -12.39 -3.22 -0.01
N SER A 215 -13.41 -2.58 0.58
CA SER A 215 -13.46 -1.12 0.68
C SER A 215 -12.47 -0.60 1.72
N ALA A 216 -12.30 -1.31 2.83
CA ALA A 216 -11.39 -0.94 3.90
C ALA A 216 -9.91 -1.08 3.50
N THR A 217 -9.58 -2.00 2.59
CA THR A 217 -8.20 -2.25 2.11
C THR A 217 -7.90 -1.62 0.75
N PHE A 218 -8.84 -0.87 0.18
CA PHE A 218 -8.67 -0.20 -1.11
C PHE A 218 -7.75 1.03 -1.01
N LYS A 219 -6.82 1.13 -1.97
CA LYS A 219 -5.96 2.30 -2.19
C LYS A 219 -6.63 3.22 -3.22
N PRO A 220 -7.24 4.35 -2.82
CA PRO A 220 -8.02 5.21 -3.71
C PRO A 220 -7.12 6.09 -4.59
N SER A 221 -6.34 5.48 -5.48
CA SER A 221 -5.28 6.11 -6.27
C SER A 221 -5.77 7.32 -7.07
N GLU A 222 -6.96 7.25 -7.69
CA GLU A 222 -7.53 8.38 -8.44
C GLU A 222 -7.83 9.57 -7.54
N GLN A 223 -8.38 9.33 -6.35
CA GLN A 223 -8.65 10.39 -5.37
C GLN A 223 -7.35 11.00 -4.85
N LEU A 224 -6.31 10.19 -4.65
CA LEU A 224 -4.98 10.65 -4.24
C LEU A 224 -4.34 11.54 -5.30
N ILE A 225 -4.43 11.16 -6.58
CA ILE A 225 -3.97 11.97 -7.71
C ILE A 225 -4.73 13.30 -7.74
N GLN A 226 -6.06 13.25 -7.61
CA GLN A 226 -6.89 14.45 -7.63
C GLN A 226 -6.59 15.40 -6.45
N ARG A 227 -6.44 14.88 -5.23
CA ARG A 227 -6.05 15.68 -4.05
C ARG A 227 -4.70 16.37 -4.22
N ASN A 228 -3.79 15.73 -4.95
CA ASN A 228 -2.44 16.21 -5.21
C ASN A 228 -2.27 16.87 -6.59
N HIS A 229 -3.36 17.29 -7.24
CA HIS A 229 -3.36 17.88 -8.59
C HIS A 229 -2.32 19.01 -8.74
N GLN A 230 -2.11 19.83 -7.69
CA GLN A 230 -1.12 20.92 -7.71
C GLN A 230 0.32 20.41 -7.97
N PHE A 231 0.68 19.21 -7.49
CA PHE A 231 1.97 18.60 -7.82
C PHE A 231 2.02 18.22 -9.29
N PHE A 232 0.98 17.57 -9.82
CA PHE A 232 0.90 17.17 -11.23
C PHE A 232 0.89 18.36 -12.17
N ASP A 233 0.26 19.47 -11.80
CA ASP A 233 0.30 20.74 -12.55
C ASP A 233 1.71 21.33 -12.71
N ARG A 234 2.61 21.09 -11.76
CA ARG A 234 4.01 21.53 -11.83
C ARG A 234 4.85 20.74 -12.83
N LEU A 235 4.36 19.62 -13.32
CA LEU A 235 5.09 18.74 -14.24
C LEU A 235 5.13 19.27 -15.70
N ARG A 236 4.46 20.36 -16.02
CA ARG A 236 4.25 20.89 -17.39
C ARG A 236 5.51 21.16 -18.19
N ASN A 237 6.69 21.18 -17.60
CA ASN A 237 7.95 21.48 -18.27
C ASN A 237 9.04 20.43 -17.95
N ILE A 238 8.67 19.21 -17.62
CA ILE A 238 9.62 18.14 -17.38
C ILE A 238 10.27 17.72 -18.70
N GLN A 239 11.57 17.49 -18.66
CA GLN A 239 12.39 17.07 -19.81
C GLN A 239 13.09 15.73 -19.58
N GLU A 240 13.19 15.36 -18.30
CA GLU A 240 13.83 14.10 -17.91
C GLU A 240 13.07 13.48 -16.73
N VAL A 241 12.79 12.19 -16.81
CA VAL A 241 12.21 11.38 -15.76
C VAL A 241 13.21 10.31 -15.35
N CYS A 242 13.48 10.22 -14.06
CA CYS A 242 14.37 9.20 -13.49
C CYS A 242 13.57 8.34 -12.53
N VAL A 243 13.42 7.04 -12.82
CA VAL A 243 12.78 6.06 -11.93
C VAL A 243 13.85 5.33 -11.16
N LEU A 244 13.80 5.39 -9.83
CA LEU A 244 14.81 4.84 -8.93
C LEU A 244 14.16 3.91 -7.90
N GLY A 245 14.48 2.62 -7.98
CA GLY A 245 14.05 1.62 -7.01
C GLY A 245 12.55 1.36 -6.96
N HIS A 246 11.84 1.62 -8.05
CA HIS A 246 10.41 1.32 -8.17
C HIS A 246 10.20 0.02 -8.95
N SER A 247 9.35 -0.88 -8.43
CA SER A 247 9.07 -2.18 -9.05
C SER A 247 8.21 -2.09 -10.30
N LEU A 248 7.53 -0.95 -10.52
CA LEU A 248 6.51 -0.78 -11.57
C LEU A 248 5.33 -1.75 -11.42
N SER A 249 4.97 -2.07 -10.17
CA SER A 249 3.86 -2.94 -9.84
C SER A 249 2.54 -2.43 -10.41
N ASP A 250 1.64 -3.35 -10.76
CA ASP A 250 0.29 -3.04 -11.28
C ASP A 250 -0.54 -2.20 -10.30
N VAL A 251 -0.30 -2.35 -8.99
CA VAL A 251 -0.95 -1.57 -7.93
C VAL A 251 -0.72 -0.06 -8.10
N ASP A 252 0.41 0.34 -8.69
CA ASP A 252 0.77 1.74 -8.88
C ASP A 252 0.50 2.26 -10.31
N THR A 253 -0.04 1.41 -11.20
CA THR A 253 -0.39 1.76 -12.58
C THR A 253 -1.18 3.07 -12.72
N PRO A 254 -2.18 3.41 -11.86
CA PRO A 254 -2.92 4.67 -11.97
C PRO A 254 -2.03 5.91 -11.90
N TYR A 255 -0.98 5.90 -11.08
CA TYR A 255 -0.05 7.03 -10.95
C TYR A 255 0.80 7.20 -12.20
N PHE A 256 1.29 6.11 -12.79
CA PHE A 256 2.04 6.18 -14.04
C PHE A 256 1.16 6.63 -15.22
N LYS A 257 -0.11 6.21 -15.28
CA LYS A 257 -1.08 6.74 -16.24
C LYS A 257 -1.28 8.24 -16.07
N ALA A 258 -1.40 8.74 -14.85
CA ALA A 258 -1.51 10.17 -14.57
C ALA A 258 -0.24 10.95 -14.96
N LEU A 259 0.95 10.40 -14.71
CA LEU A 259 2.21 10.98 -15.17
C LEU A 259 2.28 11.07 -16.70
N LEU A 260 1.95 9.98 -17.40
CA LEU A 260 1.99 9.90 -18.86
C LEU A 260 0.90 10.76 -19.54
N ALA A 261 -0.19 11.08 -18.83
CA ALA A 261 -1.19 12.03 -19.30
C ALA A 261 -0.68 13.47 -19.39
N VAL A 262 0.44 13.81 -18.72
CA VAL A 262 1.09 15.12 -18.83
C VAL A 262 2.00 15.13 -20.08
N PRO A 263 1.73 15.96 -21.12
CA PRO A 263 2.44 15.89 -22.40
C PRO A 263 3.97 16.04 -22.29
N SER A 264 4.45 16.91 -21.40
CA SER A 264 5.90 17.09 -21.18
C SER A 264 6.56 15.87 -20.54
N VAL A 265 5.85 15.16 -19.67
CA VAL A 265 6.34 13.92 -19.03
C VAL A 265 6.33 12.78 -20.03
N SER A 266 5.25 12.63 -20.81
CA SER A 266 5.15 11.62 -21.87
C SER A 266 6.25 11.76 -22.93
N SER A 267 6.62 12.99 -23.29
CA SER A 267 7.68 13.27 -24.28
C SER A 267 9.08 13.39 -23.69
N ALA A 268 9.22 13.31 -22.35
CA ALA A 268 10.51 13.42 -21.68
C ALA A 268 11.40 12.19 -21.95
N ARG A 269 12.70 12.35 -21.71
CA ARG A 269 13.62 11.21 -21.67
C ARG A 269 13.47 10.45 -20.35
N TRP A 270 13.08 9.19 -20.43
CA TRP A 270 12.97 8.30 -19.29
C TRP A 270 14.25 7.49 -19.07
N SER A 271 14.68 7.41 -17.83
CA SER A 271 15.78 6.58 -17.36
C SER A 271 15.29 5.76 -16.17
N ILE A 272 15.35 4.45 -16.26
CA ILE A 272 14.87 3.52 -15.22
C ILE A 272 16.09 2.76 -14.71
N ALA A 273 16.34 2.85 -13.39
CA ALA A 273 17.35 2.03 -12.74
C ALA A 273 16.79 0.62 -12.52
N CYS A 274 17.35 -0.34 -13.22
CA CYS A 274 17.04 -1.76 -13.06
C CYS A 274 18.10 -2.41 -12.18
N ARG A 275 17.69 -3.33 -11.32
CA ARG A 275 18.60 -4.25 -10.63
C ARG A 275 19.01 -5.30 -11.67
N SER A 276 20.29 -5.56 -11.83
CA SER A 276 20.74 -6.69 -12.63
C SER A 276 20.64 -7.97 -11.82
N ASP A 277 20.18 -9.07 -12.43
CA ASP A 277 20.10 -10.40 -11.80
C ASP A 277 21.49 -11.01 -11.48
N SER A 278 22.55 -10.25 -11.63
CA SER A 278 23.95 -10.66 -11.45
C SER A 278 24.64 -10.07 -10.21
N ASP A 279 23.87 -9.47 -9.28
CA ASP A 279 24.40 -8.97 -8.01
C ASP A 279 23.94 -9.80 -6.81
#